data_c231f12aa9535adaeaafafe8693c32e0
#
_entry.id   c231f12aa9535adaeaafafe8693c32e0
#
_cell.length_a   1.000
_cell.length_b   1.000
_cell.length_c   1.000
_cell.angle_alpha   90.00
_cell.angle_beta   90.00
_cell.angle_gamma   90.00
#
_symmetry.space_group_name_H-M   'P 1'
#
loop_
_entity.id
_entity.type
_entity.pdbx_description
1 polymer ?
#
loop_
_entity_poly.entity_id
_entity_poly.type
_entity_poly.pdbx_seq_one_letter_code
_entity_poly.pdbx_strand_id
1 'polypeptide(L)'
;MMPIVMVAAVAANGVIGRDNALLWRLKSDMASFRAATLGKPVVMGRKTFESLGRPLPRRLNIVVSRQAGLALARAVVTGSLEAGLRIAHAEALRSGIGEIAVIGGAEIYGQAMPHATRLLITHVDAAPEGDSIFPAIDPAIWQGRDISAHAAGPDDDHAFRVVEYRRRA
;
A
#
# COMPACT_ATOMS: atom_id res chain seq x y z
N MET A 1 5.74 4.86 18.86
CA MET A 1 4.71 4.64 17.83
C MET A 1 5.12 3.47 16.94
N MET A 2 4.16 2.66 16.55
CA MET A 2 4.40 1.52 15.67
C MET A 2 4.85 2.01 14.29
N PRO A 3 5.94 1.48 13.71
CA PRO A 3 6.35 1.81 12.36
C PRO A 3 5.26 1.50 11.33
N ILE A 4 5.17 2.36 10.31
CA ILE A 4 4.19 2.23 9.23
C ILE A 4 4.94 2.20 7.90
N VAL A 5 4.72 1.14 7.12
CA VAL A 5 5.18 1.08 5.72
C VAL A 5 4.01 1.33 4.78
N MET A 6 4.22 2.21 3.80
CA MET A 6 3.30 2.33 2.67
C MET A 6 3.83 1.47 1.53
N VAL A 7 3.00 0.59 1.01
CA VAL A 7 3.37 -0.32 -0.09
C VAL A 7 2.54 0.03 -1.30
N ALA A 8 3.19 0.34 -2.41
CA ALA A 8 2.52 0.76 -3.63
C ALA A 8 3.31 0.39 -4.89
N ALA A 9 2.61 0.17 -5.99
CA ALA A 9 3.17 0.14 -7.32
C ALA A 9 2.77 1.42 -8.04
N VAL A 10 3.76 2.17 -8.54
CA VAL A 10 3.59 3.53 -9.06
C VAL A 10 4.23 3.62 -10.45
N ALA A 11 3.46 4.09 -11.43
CA ALA A 11 3.96 4.34 -12.78
C ALA A 11 4.94 5.51 -12.81
N ALA A 12 5.69 5.62 -13.91
CA ALA A 12 6.67 6.70 -14.09
C ALA A 12 6.04 8.10 -14.00
N ASN A 13 4.76 8.24 -14.37
CA ASN A 13 4.01 9.49 -14.27
C ASN A 13 3.23 9.65 -12.94
N GLY A 14 3.46 8.77 -11.96
CA GLY A 14 2.81 8.83 -10.65
C GLY A 14 1.46 8.12 -10.57
N VAL A 15 0.94 7.62 -11.65
CA VAL A 15 -0.37 6.97 -11.70
C VAL A 15 -0.33 5.63 -10.96
N ILE A 16 -1.35 5.34 -10.14
CA ILE A 16 -1.51 4.09 -9.39
C ILE A 16 -2.82 3.37 -9.71
N GLY A 17 -3.75 4.01 -10.40
CA GLY A 17 -5.02 3.38 -10.76
C GLY A 17 -5.86 4.21 -11.71
N ARG A 18 -6.87 3.55 -12.28
CA ARG A 18 -7.91 4.16 -13.11
C ARG A 18 -9.20 3.38 -12.89
N ASP A 19 -10.31 4.10 -12.63
CA ASP A 19 -11.63 3.51 -12.40
C ASP A 19 -11.61 2.38 -11.35
N ASN A 20 -10.84 2.58 -10.27
CA ASN A 20 -10.65 1.63 -9.16
C ASN A 20 -10.04 0.29 -9.56
N ALA A 21 -9.34 0.22 -10.68
CA ALA A 21 -8.69 -0.98 -11.16
C ALA A 21 -7.17 -0.82 -11.28
N LEU A 22 -6.47 -1.92 -11.15
CA LEU A 22 -5.04 -1.98 -11.47
C LEU A 22 -4.85 -1.81 -12.98
N LEU A 23 -3.80 -1.10 -13.38
CA LEU A 23 -3.50 -0.79 -14.78
C LEU A 23 -2.54 -1.78 -15.43
N TRP A 24 -2.02 -2.72 -14.66
CA TRP A 24 -1.03 -3.70 -15.12
C TRP A 24 -1.11 -4.98 -14.30
N ARG A 25 -0.52 -6.02 -14.85
CA ARG A 25 -0.29 -7.27 -14.15
C ARG A 25 1.22 -7.46 -13.99
N LEU A 26 1.66 -7.57 -12.74
CA LEU A 26 3.06 -7.79 -12.37
C LEU A 26 3.12 -8.94 -11.35
N LYS A 27 3.09 -10.17 -11.85
CA LYS A 27 3.05 -11.36 -10.99
C LYS A 27 4.27 -11.45 -10.08
N SER A 28 5.44 -11.07 -10.59
CA SER A 28 6.67 -11.04 -9.79
C SER A 28 6.60 -10.04 -8.64
N ASP A 29 5.92 -8.90 -8.85
CA ASP A 29 5.72 -7.90 -7.80
C ASP A 29 4.68 -8.34 -6.77
N MET A 30 3.71 -9.15 -7.15
CA MET A 30 2.72 -9.69 -6.21
C MET A 30 3.37 -10.53 -5.12
N ALA A 31 4.42 -11.28 -5.43
CA ALA A 31 5.19 -12.02 -4.44
C ALA A 31 5.91 -11.08 -3.47
N SER A 32 6.48 -9.98 -3.97
CA SER A 32 7.12 -8.95 -3.15
C SER A 32 6.10 -8.25 -2.24
N PHE A 33 4.93 -7.92 -2.77
CA PHE A 33 3.82 -7.32 -2.00
C PHE A 33 3.40 -8.26 -0.86
N ARG A 34 3.22 -9.54 -1.16
CA ARG A 34 2.85 -10.54 -0.14
C ARG A 34 3.90 -10.62 0.96
N ALA A 35 5.17 -10.68 0.60
CA ALA A 35 6.26 -10.74 1.58
C ALA A 35 6.30 -9.47 2.45
N ALA A 36 6.03 -8.31 1.88
CA ALA A 36 6.04 -7.03 2.59
C ALA A 36 4.87 -6.87 3.57
N THR A 37 3.76 -7.57 3.36
CA THR A 37 2.52 -7.39 4.13
C THR A 37 2.13 -8.58 5.00
N LEU A 38 2.67 -9.77 4.73
CA LEU A 38 2.24 -11.01 5.40
C LEU A 38 2.42 -10.91 6.92
N GLY A 39 1.37 -11.27 7.65
CA GLY A 39 1.35 -11.23 9.11
C GLY A 39 1.13 -9.85 9.71
N LYS A 40 1.20 -8.78 8.92
CA LYS A 40 1.00 -7.41 9.40
C LYS A 40 -0.47 -7.03 9.30
N PRO A 41 -0.96 -6.14 10.19
CA PRO A 41 -2.21 -5.46 9.93
C PRO A 41 -2.10 -4.63 8.65
N VAL A 42 -3.09 -4.74 7.77
CA VAL A 42 -3.11 -3.96 6.51
C VAL A 42 -4.28 -2.98 6.54
N VAL A 43 -3.99 -1.71 6.29
CA VAL A 43 -4.96 -0.62 6.30
C VAL A 43 -5.16 -0.13 4.86
N MET A 44 -6.42 0.01 4.47
CA MET A 44 -6.78 0.36 3.09
C MET A 44 -8.12 1.10 3.05
N GLY A 45 -8.37 1.76 1.94
CA GLY A 45 -9.69 2.32 1.65
C GLY A 45 -10.64 1.26 1.13
N ARG A 46 -11.95 1.57 1.14
CA ARG A 46 -13.01 0.66 0.69
C ARG A 46 -12.82 0.20 -0.77
N LYS A 47 -12.48 1.14 -1.67
CA LYS A 47 -12.31 0.82 -3.10
C LYS A 47 -11.15 -0.13 -3.34
N THR A 48 -10.07 0.01 -2.58
CA THR A 48 -8.94 -0.93 -2.63
C THR A 48 -9.37 -2.32 -2.17
N PHE A 49 -10.12 -2.40 -1.07
CA PHE A 49 -10.65 -3.68 -0.59
C PHE A 49 -11.54 -4.36 -1.64
N GLU A 50 -12.42 -3.60 -2.28
CA GLU A 50 -13.28 -4.12 -3.35
C GLU A 50 -12.46 -4.62 -4.54
N SER A 51 -11.40 -3.90 -4.92
CA SER A 51 -10.53 -4.30 -6.04
C SER A 51 -9.76 -5.57 -5.77
N LEU A 52 -9.47 -5.89 -4.51
CA LEU A 52 -8.84 -7.16 -4.14
C LEU A 52 -9.77 -8.36 -4.34
N GLY A 53 -11.09 -8.14 -4.30
CA GLY A 53 -12.11 -9.17 -4.46
C GLY A 53 -12.32 -10.04 -3.22
N ARG A 54 -11.36 -10.10 -2.32
CA ARG A 54 -11.43 -10.85 -1.05
C ARG A 54 -10.44 -10.29 -0.04
N PRO A 55 -10.66 -10.51 1.28
CA PRO A 55 -9.67 -10.14 2.29
C PRO A 55 -8.31 -10.82 2.04
N LEU A 56 -7.24 -10.10 2.34
CA LEU A 56 -5.89 -10.68 2.27
C LEU A 56 -5.74 -11.72 3.39
N PRO A 57 -5.36 -12.97 3.07
CA PRO A 57 -5.27 -14.02 4.08
C PRO A 57 -4.10 -13.79 5.04
N ARG A 58 -4.26 -14.26 6.27
CA ARG A 58 -3.24 -14.20 7.34
C ARG A 58 -2.77 -12.78 7.67
N ARG A 59 -3.67 -11.81 7.50
CA ARG A 59 -3.47 -10.40 7.83
C ARG A 59 -4.78 -9.85 8.35
N LEU A 60 -4.72 -9.00 9.38
CA LEU A 60 -5.92 -8.26 9.77
C LEU A 60 -6.18 -7.19 8.72
N ASN A 61 -7.31 -7.29 8.04
CA ASN A 61 -7.73 -6.31 7.03
C ASN A 61 -8.54 -5.22 7.73
N ILE A 62 -8.07 -3.97 7.64
CA ILE A 62 -8.72 -2.81 8.21
C ILE A 62 -9.08 -1.87 7.07
N VAL A 63 -10.38 -1.59 6.93
CA VAL A 63 -10.92 -0.77 5.84
C VAL A 63 -11.42 0.55 6.40
N VAL A 64 -10.89 1.64 5.85
CA VAL A 64 -11.31 3.00 6.19
C VAL A 64 -12.40 3.43 5.21
N SER A 65 -13.56 3.79 5.72
CA SER A 65 -14.69 4.25 4.91
C SER A 65 -15.54 5.26 5.69
N ARG A 66 -15.96 6.31 4.99
CA ARG A 66 -16.90 7.30 5.54
C ARG A 66 -18.35 6.81 5.50
N GLN A 67 -18.62 5.68 4.87
CA GLN A 67 -19.95 5.11 4.77
C GLN A 67 -20.41 4.57 6.11
N ALA A 68 -21.41 5.20 6.73
CA ALA A 68 -21.96 4.74 7.99
C ALA A 68 -22.61 3.37 7.83
N GLY A 69 -22.41 2.50 8.85
CA GLY A 69 -23.03 1.19 8.88
C GLY A 69 -22.46 0.17 7.91
N LEU A 70 -21.37 0.50 7.19
CA LEU A 70 -20.73 -0.46 6.30
C LEU A 70 -20.17 -1.64 7.10
N ALA A 71 -20.52 -2.86 6.68
CA ALA A 71 -19.97 -4.08 7.24
C ALA A 71 -19.40 -4.93 6.11
N LEU A 72 -18.18 -5.43 6.30
CA LEU A 72 -17.47 -6.24 5.32
C LEU A 72 -17.03 -7.55 5.99
N ALA A 73 -17.30 -8.68 5.33
CA ALA A 73 -16.93 -9.98 5.87
C ALA A 73 -15.41 -10.10 6.04
N ARG A 74 -14.97 -10.53 7.21
CA ARG A 74 -13.57 -10.77 7.55
C ARG A 74 -12.68 -9.54 7.44
N ALA A 75 -13.25 -8.36 7.65
CA ALA A 75 -12.52 -7.10 7.70
C ALA A 75 -13.10 -6.23 8.80
N VAL A 76 -12.25 -5.41 9.40
CA VAL A 76 -12.67 -4.37 10.36
C VAL A 76 -12.89 -3.08 9.58
N VAL A 77 -14.03 -2.43 9.78
CA VAL A 77 -14.34 -1.16 9.12
C VAL A 77 -14.24 -0.03 10.14
N THR A 78 -13.54 1.03 9.78
CA THR A 78 -13.40 2.24 10.60
C THR A 78 -13.78 3.48 9.79
N GLY A 79 -14.17 4.54 10.50
CA GLY A 79 -14.59 5.80 9.87
C GLY A 79 -13.45 6.76 9.55
N SER A 80 -12.24 6.49 10.01
CA SER A 80 -11.07 7.35 9.78
C SER A 80 -9.77 6.55 9.75
N LEU A 81 -8.75 7.11 9.10
CA LEU A 81 -7.42 6.52 9.11
C LEU A 81 -6.87 6.43 10.54
N GLU A 82 -7.06 7.46 11.37
CA GLU A 82 -6.59 7.43 12.75
C GLU A 82 -7.17 6.27 13.54
N ALA A 83 -8.47 6.04 13.43
CA ALA A 83 -9.11 4.90 14.09
C ALA A 83 -8.57 3.58 13.56
N GLY A 84 -8.36 3.46 12.26
CA GLY A 84 -7.76 2.28 11.64
C GLY A 84 -6.35 2.02 12.11
N LEU A 85 -5.53 3.05 12.20
CA LEU A 85 -4.15 2.93 12.71
C LEU A 85 -4.11 2.54 14.18
N ARG A 86 -5.04 3.01 15.02
CA ARG A 86 -5.13 2.58 16.42
C ARG A 86 -5.42 1.09 16.55
N ILE A 87 -6.35 0.57 15.74
CA ILE A 87 -6.68 -0.85 15.71
C ILE A 87 -5.49 -1.66 15.21
N ALA A 88 -4.84 -1.19 14.15
CA ALA A 88 -3.64 -1.83 13.60
C ALA A 88 -2.50 -1.89 14.61
N HIS A 89 -2.28 -0.80 15.36
CA HIS A 89 -1.27 -0.74 16.41
C HIS A 89 -1.52 -1.78 17.50
N ALA A 90 -2.76 -1.85 18.00
CA ALA A 90 -3.13 -2.82 19.02
C ALA A 90 -2.93 -4.27 18.52
N GLU A 91 -3.30 -4.56 17.30
CA GLU A 91 -3.11 -5.88 16.70
C GLU A 91 -1.63 -6.22 16.51
N ALA A 92 -0.83 -5.26 16.05
CA ALA A 92 0.62 -5.47 15.88
C ALA A 92 1.29 -5.76 17.22
N LEU A 93 0.91 -5.06 18.29
CA LEU A 93 1.39 -5.34 19.64
C LEU A 93 0.98 -6.74 20.11
N ARG A 94 -0.30 -7.09 19.92
CA ARG A 94 -0.85 -8.37 20.33
C ARG A 94 -0.14 -9.53 19.64
N SER A 95 0.14 -9.41 18.36
CA SER A 95 0.73 -10.47 17.54
C SER A 95 2.26 -10.46 17.51
N GLY A 96 2.89 -9.48 18.15
CA GLY A 96 4.35 -9.36 18.15
C GLY A 96 4.94 -8.90 16.82
N ILE A 97 4.12 -8.29 15.96
CA ILE A 97 4.54 -7.75 14.66
C ILE A 97 5.02 -6.32 14.84
N GLY A 98 6.14 -5.98 14.23
CA GLY A 98 6.80 -4.68 14.41
C GLY A 98 6.42 -3.60 13.41
N GLU A 99 5.41 -3.81 12.57
CA GLU A 99 5.09 -2.86 11.50
C GLU A 99 3.64 -3.00 11.03
N ILE A 100 3.04 -1.87 10.65
CA ILE A 100 1.72 -1.77 10.03
C ILE A 100 1.92 -1.46 8.54
N ALA A 101 1.14 -2.09 7.66
CA ALA A 101 1.17 -1.81 6.22
C ALA A 101 -0.04 -0.99 5.79
N VAL A 102 0.18 0.05 5.00
CA VAL A 102 -0.86 0.86 4.33
C VAL A 102 -0.77 0.60 2.83
N ILE A 103 -1.85 0.15 2.23
CA ILE A 103 -1.84 -0.37 0.87
C ILE A 103 -2.74 0.37 -0.13
N GLY A 104 -3.24 1.53 0.24
CA GLY A 104 -3.92 2.42 -0.70
C GLY A 104 -5.40 2.62 -0.42
N GLY A 105 -6.11 3.33 -1.24
CA GLY A 105 -5.63 4.02 -2.46
C GLY A 105 -5.08 5.42 -2.24
N ALA A 106 -5.19 6.25 -3.26
CA ALA A 106 -4.55 7.56 -3.30
C ALA A 106 -4.90 8.43 -2.09
N GLU A 107 -6.17 8.50 -1.69
CA GLU A 107 -6.59 9.28 -0.54
C GLU A 107 -5.98 8.76 0.77
N ILE A 108 -5.95 7.45 0.95
CA ILE A 108 -5.36 6.82 2.14
C ILE A 108 -3.84 7.03 2.15
N TYR A 109 -3.16 6.89 1.02
CA TYR A 109 -1.73 7.20 0.93
C TYR A 109 -1.45 8.65 1.30
N GLY A 110 -2.26 9.60 0.79
CA GLY A 110 -2.10 11.01 1.11
C GLY A 110 -2.23 11.30 2.60
N GLN A 111 -3.23 10.71 3.24
CA GLN A 111 -3.45 10.86 4.69
C GLN A 111 -2.36 10.16 5.51
N ALA A 112 -1.85 9.02 5.06
CA ALA A 112 -0.86 8.23 5.81
C ALA A 112 0.57 8.73 5.63
N MET A 113 0.88 9.47 4.56
CA MET A 113 2.24 9.92 4.25
C MET A 113 2.94 10.62 5.44
N PRO A 114 2.29 11.55 6.17
CA PRO A 114 2.93 12.19 7.32
C PRO A 114 3.28 11.23 8.46
N HIS A 115 2.61 10.08 8.53
CA HIS A 115 2.79 9.08 9.60
C HIS A 115 3.70 7.93 9.17
N ALA A 116 3.99 7.78 7.90
CA ALA A 116 4.80 6.67 7.38
C ALA A 116 6.25 6.79 7.83
N THR A 117 6.84 5.65 8.22
CA THR A 117 8.24 5.55 8.59
C THR A 117 9.11 5.09 7.43
N ARG A 118 8.52 4.33 6.51
CA ARG A 118 9.18 3.95 5.26
C ARG A 118 8.16 3.75 4.14
N LEU A 119 8.64 3.83 2.92
CA LEU A 119 7.86 3.53 1.73
C LEU A 119 8.54 2.38 0.98
N LEU A 120 7.77 1.43 0.53
CA LEU A 120 8.26 0.35 -0.34
C LEU A 120 7.53 0.48 -1.67
N ILE A 121 8.21 1.04 -2.65
CA ILE A 121 7.60 1.44 -3.92
C ILE A 121 8.13 0.59 -5.06
N THR A 122 7.22 -0.04 -5.78
CA THR A 122 7.50 -0.65 -7.07
C THR A 122 7.32 0.42 -8.14
N HIS A 123 8.42 0.89 -8.71
CA HIS A 123 8.39 1.84 -9.82
C HIS A 123 8.23 1.08 -11.11
N VAL A 124 7.08 1.23 -11.74
CA VAL A 124 6.71 0.51 -12.97
C VAL A 124 7.11 1.34 -14.18
N ASP A 125 7.80 0.71 -15.13
CA ASP A 125 8.23 1.34 -16.38
C ASP A 125 7.07 1.46 -17.36
N ALA A 126 6.15 2.34 -17.04
CA ALA A 126 4.97 2.67 -17.82
C ALA A 126 4.47 4.06 -17.44
N ALA A 127 3.73 4.70 -18.32
CA ALA A 127 3.13 6.01 -18.08
C ALA A 127 1.68 6.01 -18.59
N PRO A 128 0.80 5.17 -18.01
CA PRO A 128 -0.59 5.08 -18.44
C PRO A 128 -1.38 6.32 -18.03
N GLU A 129 -2.51 6.55 -18.69
CA GLU A 129 -3.52 7.49 -18.20
C GLU A 129 -4.22 6.88 -16.99
N GLY A 130 -4.51 7.70 -15.99
CA GLY A 130 -5.23 7.25 -14.81
C GLY A 130 -5.71 8.43 -13.97
N ASP A 131 -6.62 8.12 -13.04
CA ASP A 131 -7.28 9.11 -12.20
C ASP A 131 -6.77 9.11 -10.75
N SER A 132 -5.97 8.12 -10.37
CA SER A 132 -5.41 8.01 -9.03
C SER A 132 -3.89 8.17 -9.10
N ILE A 133 -3.38 9.10 -8.31
CA ILE A 133 -1.96 9.49 -8.31
C ILE A 133 -1.39 9.24 -6.90
N PHE A 134 -0.19 8.65 -6.85
CA PHE A 134 0.53 8.49 -5.58
C PHE A 134 1.05 9.87 -5.11
N PRO A 135 1.01 10.16 -3.79
CA PRO A 135 1.56 11.41 -3.27
C PRO A 135 3.02 11.58 -3.66
N ALA A 136 3.44 12.83 -3.93
CA ALA A 136 4.82 13.11 -4.28
C ALA A 136 5.79 12.63 -3.18
N ILE A 137 6.86 11.95 -3.58
CA ILE A 137 7.92 11.50 -2.69
C ILE A 137 8.99 12.58 -2.70
N ASP A 138 8.98 13.46 -1.69
CA ASP A 138 9.90 14.59 -1.59
C ASP A 138 11.31 14.09 -1.25
N PRO A 139 12.30 14.29 -2.12
CA PRO A 139 13.67 13.84 -1.86
C PRO A 139 14.36 14.59 -0.71
N ALA A 140 13.83 15.73 -0.29
CA ALA A 140 14.29 16.42 0.92
C ALA A 140 13.89 15.70 2.21
N ILE A 141 12.81 14.91 2.15
CA ILE A 141 12.27 14.15 3.29
C ILE A 141 12.70 12.69 3.22
N TRP A 142 12.67 12.11 2.03
CA TRP A 142 12.85 10.68 1.81
C TRP A 142 14.15 10.38 1.07
N GLN A 143 14.88 9.39 1.56
CA GLN A 143 16.05 8.83 0.89
C GLN A 143 15.72 7.45 0.36
N GLY A 144 15.90 7.25 -0.96
CA GLY A 144 15.64 5.98 -1.63
C GLY A 144 16.87 5.08 -1.66
N ARG A 145 16.64 3.78 -1.58
CA ARG A 145 17.63 2.73 -1.79
C ARG A 145 17.04 1.67 -2.70
N ASP A 146 17.71 1.37 -3.79
CA ASP A 146 17.28 0.31 -4.71
C ASP A 146 17.37 -1.06 -4.03
N ILE A 147 16.27 -1.80 -4.05
CA ILE A 147 16.19 -3.15 -3.50
C ILE A 147 16.39 -4.18 -4.61
N SER A 148 15.69 -4.03 -5.73
CA SER A 148 15.75 -4.95 -6.86
C SER A 148 15.31 -4.28 -8.15
N ALA A 149 15.70 -4.88 -9.28
CA ALA A 149 15.23 -4.48 -10.60
C ALA A 149 14.87 -5.74 -11.39
N HIS A 150 13.78 -5.66 -12.13
CA HIS A 150 13.21 -6.79 -12.84
C HIS A 150 12.87 -6.39 -14.28
N ALA A 151 13.40 -7.12 -15.25
CA ALA A 151 12.91 -7.04 -16.62
C ALA A 151 11.51 -7.64 -16.69
N ALA A 152 10.72 -7.22 -17.69
CA ALA A 152 9.39 -7.80 -17.90
C ALA A 152 9.52 -9.30 -18.22
N GLY A 153 9.00 -10.13 -17.31
CA GLY A 153 8.92 -11.58 -17.50
C GLY A 153 7.62 -11.96 -18.22
N PRO A 154 7.39 -13.28 -18.42
CA PRO A 154 6.20 -13.75 -19.17
C PRO A 154 4.87 -13.34 -18.52
N ASP A 155 4.85 -13.15 -17.20
CA ASP A 155 3.64 -12.80 -16.44
C ASP A 155 3.65 -11.35 -15.96
N ASP A 156 4.57 -10.53 -16.46
CA ASP A 156 4.71 -9.13 -16.10
C ASP A 156 4.51 -8.24 -17.34
N ASP A 157 3.56 -7.31 -17.27
CA ASP A 157 3.26 -6.41 -18.39
C ASP A 157 4.40 -5.42 -18.66
N HIS A 158 5.18 -5.07 -17.64
CA HIS A 158 6.25 -4.06 -17.71
C HIS A 158 7.44 -4.46 -16.87
N ALA A 159 8.60 -3.90 -17.19
CA ALA A 159 9.75 -3.89 -16.30
C ALA A 159 9.44 -3.02 -15.07
N PHE A 160 10.06 -3.32 -13.96
CA PHE A 160 9.89 -2.54 -12.73
C PHE A 160 11.13 -2.64 -11.85
N ARG A 161 11.23 -1.70 -10.91
CA ARG A 161 12.25 -1.73 -9.85
C ARG A 161 11.60 -1.43 -8.52
N VAL A 162 12.11 -2.04 -7.45
CA VAL A 162 11.62 -1.83 -6.09
C VAL A 162 12.60 -0.95 -5.36
N VAL A 163 12.10 0.13 -4.76
CA VAL A 163 12.87 1.10 -3.98
C VAL A 163 12.30 1.21 -2.59
N GLU A 164 13.16 1.12 -1.58
CA GLU A 164 12.80 1.43 -0.20
C GLU A 164 13.18 2.88 0.09
N TYR A 165 12.21 3.65 0.60
CA TYR A 165 12.45 5.02 1.04
C TYR A 165 12.37 5.09 2.56
N ARG A 166 13.34 5.74 3.17
CA ARG A 166 13.35 6.04 4.59
C ARG A 166 13.48 7.54 4.81
N ARG A 167 12.92 8.02 5.91
CA ARG A 167 13.04 9.45 6.24
C ARG A 167 14.50 9.78 6.50
N ARG A 168 14.89 10.95 6.00
CA ARG A 168 16.20 11.51 6.32
C ARG A 168 16.25 11.91 7.79
N ALA A 169 17.43 11.76 8.38
CA ALA A 169 17.69 12.18 9.74
C ALA A 169 17.69 13.72 9.87
#